data_4a7290e981095c9e06ee2a4e9b680708
#
_entry.id   4a7290e981095c9e06ee2a4e9b680708
#
_cell.length_a   1.000
_cell.length_b   1.000
_cell.length_c   1.000
_cell.angle_alpha   90.00
_cell.angle_beta   90.00
_cell.angle_gamma   90.00
#
_symmetry.space_group_name_H-M   'P 1'
#
loop_
_entity.id
_entity.type
_entity.pdbx_description
1 polymer ?
#
loop_
_entity_poly.entity_id
_entity_poly.type
_entity_poly.pdbx_seq_one_letter_code
_entity_poly.pdbx_strand_id
1 'polypeptide(L)'
;MEFRAILFDTRSIQRYIFSGNRLKTNIGASYLVDRVFSDALLPVIREVLGEDALDDVTWQTEEEPDWTKMETKARVGYIGGGNALILFQPDTEDAVLRTVVSRFTKHLLVAYPGLKTGAAIGTLSLDAAGKMTAPHDLTALVHALKDGQNTVFPVVNVPYTGLTLSCEVNGEAATAYDRDEKRFFSAEVEAKLLADRKSNGQDAPAEAELWRKLKRRRGSPPRRRPCQPAWWRQRGRPPRRRRRARPARDGGLYRYRPHRWQ
;
A
#
# COMPACT_ATOMS: atom_id res chain seq x y z
N MET A 1 24.49 0.79 -13.75
CA MET A 1 24.52 -0.62 -13.34
C MET A 1 23.12 -1.18 -13.43
N GLU A 2 22.97 -2.44 -13.89
CA GLU A 2 21.69 -3.11 -14.01
C GLU A 2 21.39 -3.88 -12.72
N PHE A 3 20.15 -3.80 -12.23
CA PHE A 3 19.67 -4.52 -11.04
C PHE A 3 18.45 -5.34 -11.40
N ARG A 4 18.26 -6.46 -10.72
CA ARG A 4 16.97 -7.13 -10.72
C ARG A 4 16.01 -6.33 -9.84
N ALA A 5 14.74 -6.26 -10.21
CA ALA A 5 13.77 -5.45 -9.49
C ALA A 5 12.43 -6.14 -9.33
N ILE A 6 11.77 -5.92 -8.20
CA ILE A 6 10.35 -6.23 -8.02
C ILE A 6 9.62 -4.92 -7.72
N LEU A 7 8.63 -4.62 -8.54
CA LEU A 7 7.70 -3.52 -8.31
C LEU A 7 6.39 -4.09 -7.76
N PHE A 8 5.98 -3.60 -6.61
CA PHE A 8 4.68 -3.90 -5.99
C PHE A 8 3.76 -2.70 -6.08
N ASP A 9 2.46 -2.95 -6.26
CA ASP A 9 1.43 -1.91 -6.26
C ASP A 9 0.13 -2.43 -5.65
N THR A 10 -0.43 -1.65 -4.74
CA THR A 10 -1.70 -1.94 -4.09
C THR A 10 -2.84 -1.27 -4.84
N ARG A 11 -3.78 -2.07 -5.36
CA ARG A 11 -4.94 -1.58 -6.12
C ARG A 11 -6.14 -1.26 -5.23
N SER A 12 -6.95 -0.31 -5.74
CA SER A 12 -8.25 0.01 -5.15
C SER A 12 -8.16 0.40 -3.67
N ILE A 13 -7.09 1.10 -3.29
CA ILE A 13 -6.83 1.52 -1.90
C ILE A 13 -8.04 2.25 -1.31
N GLN A 14 -8.62 3.21 -2.04
CA GLN A 14 -9.80 3.94 -1.57
C GLN A 14 -10.98 3.02 -1.32
N ARG A 15 -11.25 2.07 -2.24
CA ARG A 15 -12.32 1.09 -2.05
C ARG A 15 -12.06 0.22 -0.82
N TYR A 16 -10.81 -0.21 -0.62
CA TYR A 16 -10.44 -1.00 0.56
C TYR A 16 -10.65 -0.20 1.85
N ILE A 17 -10.19 1.07 1.89
CA ILE A 17 -10.32 1.92 3.08
C ILE A 17 -11.80 2.17 3.41
N PHE A 18 -12.61 2.52 2.43
CA PHE A 18 -13.99 2.96 2.64
C PHE A 18 -15.05 1.86 2.45
N SER A 19 -14.69 0.60 2.32
CA SER A 19 -15.64 -0.51 2.13
C SER A 19 -16.61 -0.68 3.29
N GLY A 20 -16.22 -0.27 4.50
CA GLY A 20 -16.97 -0.52 5.72
C GLY A 20 -17.79 0.65 6.26
N ASN A 21 -17.70 1.83 5.68
CA ASN A 21 -18.38 3.07 6.08
C ASN A 21 -18.35 3.40 7.60
N ARG A 22 -17.35 2.85 8.34
CA ARG A 22 -17.13 3.08 9.78
C ARG A 22 -15.77 3.70 10.00
N LEU A 23 -15.68 4.71 10.87
CA LEU A 23 -14.43 5.42 11.14
C LEU A 23 -13.29 4.50 11.61
N LYS A 24 -13.57 3.60 12.54
CA LYS A 24 -12.56 2.64 13.06
C LYS A 24 -12.02 1.72 11.95
N THR A 25 -12.90 1.18 11.09
CA THR A 25 -12.46 0.36 9.97
C THR A 25 -11.66 1.14 8.94
N ASN A 26 -12.00 2.40 8.71
CA ASN A 26 -11.26 3.27 7.79
C ASN A 26 -9.86 3.62 8.32
N ILE A 27 -9.73 3.91 9.63
CA ILE A 27 -8.44 4.16 10.28
C ILE A 27 -7.57 2.90 10.22
N GLY A 28 -8.13 1.75 10.60
CA GLY A 28 -7.41 0.48 10.56
C GLY A 28 -7.00 0.07 9.15
N ALA A 29 -7.88 0.26 8.15
CA ALA A 29 -7.55 0.00 6.75
C ALA A 29 -6.43 0.92 6.25
N SER A 30 -6.44 2.20 6.61
CA SER A 30 -5.37 3.14 6.28
C SER A 30 -4.04 2.73 6.91
N TYR A 31 -4.07 2.29 8.18
CA TYR A 31 -2.90 1.76 8.87
C TYR A 31 -2.34 0.51 8.17
N LEU A 32 -3.21 -0.45 7.77
CA LEU A 32 -2.79 -1.64 7.04
C LEU A 32 -2.13 -1.31 5.71
N VAL A 33 -2.69 -0.38 4.93
CA VAL A 33 -2.13 0.04 3.65
C VAL A 33 -0.78 0.74 3.82
N ASP A 34 -0.63 1.57 4.86
CA ASP A 34 0.63 2.27 5.15
C ASP A 34 1.75 1.29 5.54
N ARG A 35 1.38 0.21 6.24
CA ARG A 35 2.32 -0.75 6.84
C ARG A 35 2.54 -2.05 6.07
N VAL A 36 1.74 -2.32 5.05
CA VAL A 36 1.74 -3.61 4.34
C VAL A 36 3.13 -4.03 3.84
N PHE A 37 3.94 -3.09 3.37
CA PHE A 37 5.27 -3.43 2.85
C PHE A 37 6.30 -3.52 3.98
N SER A 38 6.29 -2.62 4.94
CA SER A 38 7.22 -2.66 6.07
C SER A 38 6.95 -3.85 6.99
N ASP A 39 5.68 -4.16 7.27
CA ASP A 39 5.32 -5.18 8.26
C ASP A 39 5.13 -6.59 7.64
N ALA A 40 4.95 -6.69 6.32
CA ALA A 40 4.75 -7.98 5.66
C ALA A 40 5.81 -8.31 4.60
N LEU A 41 6.18 -7.35 3.72
CA LEU A 41 7.13 -7.64 2.63
C LEU A 41 8.57 -7.75 3.14
N LEU A 42 9.04 -6.78 3.94
CA LEU A 42 10.44 -6.78 4.40
C LEU A 42 10.78 -8.02 5.24
N PRO A 43 9.94 -8.49 6.19
CA PRO A 43 10.17 -9.76 6.88
C PRO A 43 10.25 -10.96 5.93
N VAL A 44 9.39 -11.03 4.91
CA VAL A 44 9.43 -12.10 3.91
C VAL A 44 10.75 -12.09 3.12
N ILE A 45 11.25 -10.91 2.76
CA ILE A 45 12.54 -10.81 2.05
C ILE A 45 13.67 -11.31 2.95
N ARG A 46 13.71 -10.93 4.23
CA ARG A 46 14.69 -11.42 5.20
C ARG A 46 14.59 -12.93 5.40
N GLU A 47 13.39 -13.47 5.46
CA GLU A 47 13.18 -14.94 5.55
C GLU A 47 13.74 -15.69 4.34
N VAL A 48 13.65 -15.11 3.14
CA VAL A 48 14.09 -15.76 1.90
C VAL A 48 15.60 -15.61 1.67
N LEU A 49 16.16 -14.44 1.95
CA LEU A 49 17.55 -14.09 1.62
C LEU A 49 18.51 -14.21 2.80
N GLY A 50 18.00 -14.15 4.04
CA GLY A 50 18.74 -14.01 5.30
C GLY A 50 18.53 -12.66 5.95
N GLU A 51 18.65 -12.58 7.27
CA GLU A 51 18.37 -11.35 8.06
C GLU A 51 19.22 -10.15 7.62
N ASP A 52 20.52 -10.34 7.37
CA ASP A 52 21.47 -9.29 7.01
C ASP A 52 21.51 -8.99 5.49
N ALA A 53 20.67 -9.67 4.71
CA ALA A 53 20.71 -9.58 3.26
C ALA A 53 19.91 -8.40 2.68
N LEU A 54 19.17 -7.65 3.52
CA LEU A 54 18.30 -6.56 3.10
C LEU A 54 18.75 -5.23 3.69
N ASP A 55 19.03 -4.25 2.83
CA ASP A 55 19.19 -2.85 3.20
C ASP A 55 17.84 -2.13 3.10
N ASP A 56 17.21 -1.87 4.23
CA ASP A 56 15.95 -1.12 4.37
C ASP A 56 16.14 0.25 5.06
N VAL A 57 17.36 0.68 5.28
CA VAL A 57 17.71 1.94 5.96
C VAL A 57 18.12 3.02 4.96
N THR A 58 18.97 2.68 4.00
CA THR A 58 19.59 3.63 3.08
C THR A 58 18.57 4.51 2.32
N TRP A 59 17.43 3.98 1.92
CA TRP A 59 16.40 4.75 1.20
C TRP A 59 15.70 5.82 2.06
N GLN A 60 15.86 5.78 3.38
CA GLN A 60 15.28 6.72 4.34
C GLN A 60 16.29 7.77 4.82
N THR A 61 17.56 7.60 4.50
CA THR A 61 18.60 8.53 4.91
C THR A 61 18.54 9.83 4.08
N GLU A 62 19.02 10.94 4.66
CA GLU A 62 19.14 12.23 3.94
C GLU A 62 20.40 12.27 3.06
N GLU A 63 21.33 11.36 3.30
CA GLU A 63 22.55 11.23 2.50
C GLU A 63 22.21 10.58 1.15
N GLU A 64 22.79 11.11 0.07
CA GLU A 64 22.64 10.53 -1.26
C GLU A 64 23.55 9.28 -1.35
N PRO A 65 23.01 8.06 -1.26
CA PRO A 65 23.83 6.86 -1.33
C PRO A 65 24.31 6.63 -2.77
N ASP A 66 25.47 6.01 -2.91
CA ASP A 66 25.89 5.48 -4.21
C ASP A 66 25.04 4.23 -4.54
N TRP A 67 24.08 4.41 -5.43
CA TRP A 67 23.14 3.36 -5.82
C TRP A 67 23.79 2.21 -6.60
N THR A 68 25.01 2.40 -7.12
CA THR A 68 25.73 1.33 -7.82
C THR A 68 26.47 0.40 -6.87
N LYS A 69 26.67 0.81 -5.61
CA LYS A 69 27.31 0.02 -4.57
C LYS A 69 26.27 -0.62 -3.67
N MET A 70 26.04 -1.89 -3.87
CA MET A 70 25.11 -2.67 -3.07
C MET A 70 25.85 -3.81 -2.38
N GLU A 71 26.07 -3.67 -1.07
CA GLU A 71 26.75 -4.67 -0.24
C GLU A 71 25.83 -5.84 0.13
N THR A 72 24.53 -5.57 0.22
CA THR A 72 23.48 -6.54 0.55
C THR A 72 22.91 -7.20 -0.71
N LYS A 73 22.22 -8.34 -0.56
CA LYS A 73 21.57 -9.05 -1.69
C LYS A 73 20.34 -8.30 -2.21
N ALA A 74 19.69 -7.53 -1.34
CA ALA A 74 18.54 -6.72 -1.70
C ALA A 74 18.60 -5.35 -1.02
N ARG A 75 18.01 -4.33 -1.65
CA ARG A 75 17.88 -2.98 -1.13
C ARG A 75 16.50 -2.43 -1.41
N VAL A 76 15.92 -1.74 -0.45
CA VAL A 76 14.69 -0.99 -0.68
C VAL A 76 15.00 0.24 -1.53
N GLY A 77 14.39 0.32 -2.70
CA GLY A 77 14.45 1.52 -3.55
C GLY A 77 13.43 2.57 -3.11
N TYR A 78 12.23 2.13 -2.75
CA TYR A 78 11.14 3.01 -2.31
C TYR A 78 10.00 2.21 -1.68
N ILE A 79 9.42 2.73 -0.61
CA ILE A 79 8.15 2.28 -0.04
C ILE A 79 7.28 3.51 0.25
N GLY A 80 6.05 3.52 -0.25
CA GLY A 80 5.10 4.59 0.06
C GLY A 80 3.92 4.66 -0.89
N GLY A 81 2.81 5.24 -0.41
CA GLY A 81 1.60 5.43 -1.23
C GLY A 81 0.95 4.15 -1.75
N GLY A 82 1.19 3.02 -1.09
CA GLY A 82 0.70 1.71 -1.54
C GLY A 82 1.58 1.05 -2.60
N ASN A 83 2.78 1.55 -2.84
CA ASN A 83 3.76 1.00 -3.78
C ASN A 83 5.06 0.66 -3.07
N ALA A 84 5.78 -0.34 -3.56
CA ALA A 84 7.14 -0.64 -3.13
C ALA A 84 8.00 -1.07 -4.33
N LEU A 85 9.24 -0.60 -4.34
CA LEU A 85 10.27 -1.02 -5.28
C LEU A 85 11.42 -1.63 -4.49
N ILE A 86 11.75 -2.88 -4.78
CA ILE A 86 12.87 -3.59 -4.19
C ILE A 86 13.87 -3.92 -5.29
N LEU A 87 15.13 -3.58 -5.06
CA LEU A 87 16.26 -3.86 -5.94
C LEU A 87 17.02 -5.07 -5.39
N PHE A 88 17.49 -5.91 -6.28
CA PHE A 88 18.30 -7.09 -5.98
C PHE A 88 19.56 -7.07 -6.81
N GLN A 89 20.60 -7.78 -6.37
CA GLN A 89 21.83 -7.93 -7.16
C GLN A 89 21.54 -8.52 -8.54
N PRO A 90 22.35 -8.16 -9.55
CA PRO A 90 22.12 -8.60 -10.95
C PRO A 90 22.06 -10.12 -11.15
N ASP A 91 22.81 -10.85 -10.33
CA ASP A 91 22.94 -12.30 -10.37
C ASP A 91 21.81 -13.05 -9.61
N THR A 92 20.84 -12.31 -9.04
CA THR A 92 19.73 -12.93 -8.31
C THR A 92 18.83 -13.73 -9.26
N GLU A 93 18.66 -15.02 -8.97
CA GLU A 93 17.84 -15.93 -9.77
C GLU A 93 16.35 -15.55 -9.75
N ASP A 94 15.67 -15.73 -10.86
CA ASP A 94 14.21 -15.54 -10.97
C ASP A 94 13.42 -16.40 -9.97
N ALA A 95 13.90 -17.58 -9.64
CA ALA A 95 13.28 -18.47 -8.68
C ALA A 95 13.20 -17.84 -7.27
N VAL A 96 14.24 -17.10 -6.87
CA VAL A 96 14.28 -16.37 -5.59
C VAL A 96 13.26 -15.24 -5.59
N LEU A 97 13.22 -14.43 -6.66
CA LEU A 97 12.28 -13.32 -6.80
C LEU A 97 10.82 -13.82 -6.79
N ARG A 98 10.53 -14.90 -7.51
CA ARG A 98 9.21 -15.54 -7.50
C ARG A 98 8.85 -16.10 -6.13
N THR A 99 9.82 -16.61 -5.37
CA THR A 99 9.61 -17.09 -4.00
C THR A 99 9.22 -15.96 -3.07
N VAL A 100 9.89 -14.80 -3.16
CA VAL A 100 9.52 -13.59 -2.41
C VAL A 100 8.08 -13.17 -2.71
N VAL A 101 7.74 -13.04 -4.00
CA VAL A 101 6.38 -12.66 -4.42
C VAL A 101 5.34 -13.67 -3.91
N SER A 102 5.62 -14.97 -4.05
CA SER A 102 4.70 -16.03 -3.62
C SER A 102 4.46 -16.03 -2.11
N ARG A 103 5.53 -15.93 -1.31
CA ARG A 103 5.42 -15.90 0.16
C ARG A 103 4.71 -14.64 0.64
N PHE A 104 5.06 -13.48 0.07
CA PHE A 104 4.38 -12.23 0.36
C PHE A 104 2.89 -12.29 0.03
N THR A 105 2.53 -12.79 -1.17
CA THR A 105 1.13 -12.95 -1.57
C THR A 105 0.37 -13.88 -0.61
N LYS A 106 0.95 -15.02 -0.21
CA LYS A 106 0.36 -15.91 0.78
C LYS A 106 0.14 -15.23 2.13
N HIS A 107 1.12 -14.45 2.59
CA HIS A 107 1.00 -13.69 3.84
C HIS A 107 -0.14 -12.67 3.76
N LEU A 108 -0.24 -11.95 2.63
CA LEU A 108 -1.34 -10.99 2.42
C LEU A 108 -2.72 -11.63 2.45
N LEU A 109 -2.88 -12.79 1.81
CA LEU A 109 -4.17 -13.49 1.79
C LEU A 109 -4.69 -13.82 3.20
N VAL A 110 -3.79 -14.06 4.15
CA VAL A 110 -4.13 -14.42 5.53
C VAL A 110 -4.24 -13.18 6.43
N ALA A 111 -3.24 -12.29 6.39
CA ALA A 111 -3.11 -11.20 7.35
C ALA A 111 -3.80 -9.90 6.90
N TYR A 112 -4.03 -9.72 5.59
CA TYR A 112 -4.60 -8.51 4.98
C TYR A 112 -5.79 -8.86 4.06
N PRO A 113 -6.81 -9.59 4.54
CA PRO A 113 -7.92 -10.02 3.68
C PRO A 113 -8.60 -8.83 3.02
N GLY A 114 -8.94 -8.98 1.75
CA GLY A 114 -9.53 -7.91 0.92
C GLY A 114 -8.53 -6.94 0.28
N LEU A 115 -7.28 -6.84 0.78
CA LEU A 115 -6.26 -5.99 0.19
C LEU A 115 -5.69 -6.63 -1.09
N LYS A 116 -5.68 -5.86 -2.17
CA LYS A 116 -5.25 -6.33 -3.49
C LYS A 116 -3.89 -5.74 -3.85
N THR A 117 -2.86 -6.58 -3.93
CA THR A 117 -1.50 -6.16 -4.29
C THR A 117 -0.98 -6.97 -5.45
N GLY A 118 -0.51 -6.31 -6.50
CA GLY A 118 0.18 -6.93 -7.63
C GLY A 118 1.69 -6.80 -7.50
N ALA A 119 2.41 -7.64 -8.25
CA ALA A 119 3.87 -7.58 -8.34
C ALA A 119 4.32 -7.81 -9.79
N ALA A 120 5.39 -7.10 -10.20
CA ALA A 120 6.09 -7.38 -11.44
C ALA A 120 7.58 -7.54 -11.18
N ILE A 121 8.20 -8.49 -11.86
CA ILE A 121 9.64 -8.77 -11.82
C ILE A 121 10.23 -8.25 -13.13
N GLY A 122 11.36 -7.56 -13.03
CA GLY A 122 12.09 -7.04 -14.20
C GLY A 122 13.50 -6.59 -13.84
N THR A 123 14.06 -5.73 -14.67
CA THR A 123 15.38 -5.11 -14.46
C THR A 123 15.25 -3.59 -14.42
N LEU A 124 16.15 -2.92 -13.74
CA LEU A 124 16.28 -1.47 -13.71
C LEU A 124 17.74 -1.08 -13.79
N SER A 125 18.06 -0.15 -14.69
CA SER A 125 19.40 0.39 -14.86
C SER A 125 19.52 1.75 -14.18
N LEU A 126 20.40 1.83 -13.15
CA LEU A 126 20.62 3.03 -12.35
C LEU A 126 22.06 3.52 -12.47
N ASP A 127 22.26 4.83 -12.37
CA ASP A 127 23.57 5.46 -12.14
C ASP A 127 23.86 5.59 -10.63
N ALA A 128 25.02 6.15 -10.29
CA ALA A 128 25.44 6.32 -8.91
C ALA A 128 24.51 7.23 -8.10
N ALA A 129 23.85 8.19 -8.74
CA ALA A 129 22.87 9.09 -8.12
C ALA A 129 21.46 8.48 -8.02
N GLY A 130 21.28 7.20 -8.38
CA GLY A 130 19.97 6.54 -8.39
C GLY A 130 19.05 7.00 -9.53
N LYS A 131 19.59 7.68 -10.53
CA LYS A 131 18.83 8.06 -11.71
C LYS A 131 18.77 6.90 -12.70
N MET A 132 17.61 6.68 -13.30
CA MET A 132 17.46 5.66 -14.33
C MET A 132 18.23 6.04 -15.60
N THR A 133 19.14 5.17 -16.00
CA THR A 133 19.90 5.30 -17.25
C THR A 133 19.10 4.76 -18.44
N ALA A 134 18.15 3.86 -18.20
CA ALA A 134 17.24 3.31 -19.20
C ALA A 134 15.77 3.52 -18.75
N PRO A 135 15.15 4.69 -19.03
CA PRO A 135 13.79 5.00 -18.58
C PRO A 135 12.70 4.02 -19.07
N HIS A 136 12.96 3.31 -20.17
CA HIS A 136 12.06 2.29 -20.70
C HIS A 136 11.95 1.07 -19.77
N ASP A 137 12.96 0.76 -18.96
CA ASP A 137 12.93 -0.37 -18.01
C ASP A 137 11.80 -0.20 -17.00
N LEU A 138 11.65 0.99 -16.41
CA LEU A 138 10.55 1.27 -15.49
C LEU A 138 9.20 1.21 -16.19
N THR A 139 9.13 1.71 -17.43
CA THR A 139 7.89 1.66 -18.20
C THR A 139 7.49 0.22 -18.48
N ALA A 140 8.43 -0.65 -18.87
CA ALA A 140 8.21 -2.07 -19.08
C ALA A 140 7.74 -2.76 -17.80
N LEU A 141 8.38 -2.45 -16.65
CA LEU A 141 8.02 -3.00 -15.35
C LEU A 141 6.59 -2.59 -14.92
N VAL A 142 6.22 -1.33 -15.15
CA VAL A 142 4.85 -0.83 -14.88
C VAL A 142 3.82 -1.47 -15.81
N HIS A 143 4.15 -1.70 -17.08
CA HIS A 143 3.26 -2.41 -18.01
C HIS A 143 3.07 -3.87 -17.56
N ALA A 144 4.15 -4.58 -17.28
CA ALA A 144 4.09 -5.95 -16.78
C ALA A 144 3.26 -6.07 -15.49
N LEU A 145 3.38 -5.08 -14.59
CA LEU A 145 2.58 -5.01 -13.38
C LEU A 145 1.08 -4.86 -13.69
N LYS A 146 0.72 -3.95 -14.59
CA LYS A 146 -0.69 -3.72 -14.98
C LYS A 146 -1.28 -4.94 -15.68
N ASP A 147 -0.53 -5.55 -16.57
CA ASP A 147 -0.97 -6.75 -17.28
C ASP A 147 -1.18 -7.91 -16.30
N GLY A 148 -0.24 -8.14 -15.39
CA GLY A 148 -0.38 -9.13 -14.33
C GLY A 148 -1.58 -8.85 -13.43
N GLN A 149 -1.81 -7.60 -13.05
CA GLN A 149 -2.96 -7.20 -12.25
C GLN A 149 -4.32 -7.37 -12.95
N ASN A 150 -4.35 -7.33 -14.28
CA ASN A 150 -5.57 -7.53 -15.05
C ASN A 150 -5.89 -9.00 -15.31
N THR A 151 -4.88 -9.88 -15.27
CA THR A 151 -5.02 -11.30 -15.58
C THR A 151 -5.24 -12.18 -14.36
N VAL A 152 -4.56 -11.91 -13.24
CA VAL A 152 -4.65 -12.73 -12.03
C VAL A 152 -4.76 -11.85 -10.79
N PHE A 153 -5.87 -12.00 -10.06
CA PHE A 153 -6.03 -11.38 -8.76
C PHE A 153 -6.31 -12.46 -7.71
N PRO A 154 -5.33 -12.83 -6.90
CA PRO A 154 -5.64 -13.64 -5.72
C PRO A 154 -6.43 -12.75 -4.74
N VAL A 155 -7.71 -13.04 -4.61
CA VAL A 155 -8.59 -12.39 -3.66
C VAL A 155 -9.20 -13.47 -2.79
N VAL A 156 -9.00 -13.35 -1.48
CA VAL A 156 -9.86 -14.06 -0.52
C VAL A 156 -11.06 -13.18 -0.23
N ASN A 157 -12.10 -13.38 -1.00
CA ASN A 157 -13.42 -12.84 -0.68
C ASN A 157 -14.33 -14.02 -0.51
N VAL A 158 -14.85 -14.23 0.68
CA VAL A 158 -15.89 -15.23 0.91
C VAL A 158 -17.23 -14.53 0.68
N PRO A 159 -17.84 -14.70 -0.50
CA PRO A 159 -19.12 -14.05 -0.77
C PRO A 159 -20.18 -14.59 0.17
N TYR A 160 -21.13 -13.76 0.54
CA TYR A 160 -22.30 -14.19 1.27
C TYR A 160 -23.16 -15.11 0.39
N THR A 161 -23.29 -16.36 0.81
CA THR A 161 -24.01 -17.39 0.04
C THR A 161 -25.42 -17.68 0.58
N GLY A 162 -25.84 -17.00 1.65
CA GLY A 162 -27.09 -17.29 2.36
C GLY A 162 -27.01 -18.43 3.40
N LEU A 163 -25.88 -19.15 3.44
CA LEU A 163 -25.64 -20.23 4.41
C LEU A 163 -24.98 -19.78 5.69
N THR A 164 -24.37 -18.61 5.66
CA THR A 164 -23.67 -17.97 6.80
C THR A 164 -24.37 -16.67 7.18
N LEU A 165 -24.07 -16.13 8.35
CA LEU A 165 -24.46 -14.75 8.67
C LEU A 165 -23.67 -13.77 7.79
N SER A 166 -24.35 -12.70 7.39
CA SER A 166 -23.66 -11.59 6.69
C SER A 166 -23.05 -10.60 7.69
N CYS A 167 -21.88 -10.10 7.36
CA CYS A 167 -21.28 -9.00 8.08
C CYS A 167 -22.08 -7.71 7.84
N GLU A 168 -22.53 -7.05 8.90
CA GLU A 168 -23.32 -5.81 8.81
C GLU A 168 -22.54 -4.63 8.23
N VAL A 169 -21.20 -4.71 8.19
CA VAL A 169 -20.33 -3.61 7.79
C VAL A 169 -20.06 -3.60 6.29
N ASN A 170 -19.74 -4.76 5.70
CA ASN A 170 -19.39 -4.86 4.28
C ASN A 170 -20.23 -5.89 3.49
N GLY A 171 -21.18 -6.56 4.14
CA GLY A 171 -22.08 -7.52 3.47
C GLY A 171 -21.45 -8.87 3.10
N GLU A 172 -20.18 -9.11 3.44
CA GLU A 172 -19.51 -10.38 3.19
C GLU A 172 -19.92 -11.44 4.22
N ALA A 173 -19.52 -12.70 3.98
CA ALA A 173 -19.76 -13.77 4.95
C ALA A 173 -19.04 -13.47 6.27
N ALA A 174 -19.75 -13.57 7.37
CA ALA A 174 -19.18 -13.42 8.71
C ALA A 174 -18.31 -14.62 9.07
N THR A 175 -17.10 -14.36 9.55
CA THR A 175 -16.10 -15.37 9.94
C THR A 175 -15.72 -15.29 11.42
N ALA A 176 -15.95 -14.14 12.06
CA ALA A 176 -15.58 -13.90 13.45
C ALA A 176 -16.72 -13.25 14.23
N TYR A 177 -16.73 -13.48 15.55
CA TYR A 177 -17.62 -12.82 16.50
C TYR A 177 -16.81 -11.94 17.44
N ASP A 178 -17.04 -10.64 17.38
CA ASP A 178 -16.45 -9.69 18.33
C ASP A 178 -17.32 -9.66 19.62
N ARG A 179 -16.70 -9.99 20.77
CA ARG A 179 -17.37 -10.03 22.05
C ARG A 179 -17.67 -8.65 22.63
N ASP A 180 -16.84 -7.67 22.30
CA ASP A 180 -16.98 -6.30 22.83
C ASP A 180 -18.14 -5.58 22.11
N GLU A 181 -18.18 -5.69 20.78
CA GLU A 181 -19.25 -5.10 19.99
C GLU A 181 -20.50 -6.01 19.88
N LYS A 182 -20.41 -7.29 20.31
CA LYS A 182 -21.47 -8.30 20.24
C LYS A 182 -22.01 -8.50 18.80
N ARG A 183 -21.11 -8.49 17.81
CA ARG A 183 -21.43 -8.54 16.40
C ARG A 183 -20.58 -9.54 15.65
N PHE A 184 -21.10 -9.99 14.50
CA PHE A 184 -20.37 -10.83 13.57
C PHE A 184 -19.69 -9.99 12.49
N PHE A 185 -18.41 -10.24 12.26
CA PHE A 185 -17.60 -9.55 11.28
C PHE A 185 -17.02 -10.50 10.25
N SER A 186 -16.80 -9.99 9.02
CA SER A 186 -15.99 -10.66 8.01
C SER A 186 -14.51 -10.58 8.38
N ALA A 187 -13.69 -11.46 7.80
CA ALA A 187 -12.24 -11.44 8.03
C ALA A 187 -11.59 -10.09 7.69
N GLU A 188 -12.07 -9.42 6.64
CA GLU A 188 -11.61 -8.09 6.25
C GLU A 188 -11.89 -7.04 7.34
N VAL A 189 -13.11 -7.03 7.86
CA VAL A 189 -13.52 -6.07 8.92
C VAL A 189 -12.77 -6.33 10.22
N GLU A 190 -12.62 -7.60 10.59
CA GLU A 190 -11.85 -7.99 11.79
C GLU A 190 -10.39 -7.53 11.70
N ALA A 191 -9.70 -7.79 10.58
CA ALA A 191 -8.33 -7.33 10.36
C ALA A 191 -8.19 -5.80 10.47
N LYS A 192 -9.16 -5.05 9.92
CA LYS A 192 -9.19 -3.58 10.03
C LYS A 192 -9.40 -3.09 11.46
N LEU A 193 -10.28 -3.73 12.23
CA LEU A 193 -10.52 -3.37 13.63
C LEU A 193 -9.31 -3.68 14.51
N LEU A 194 -8.64 -4.81 14.28
CA LEU A 194 -7.38 -5.13 14.96
C LEU A 194 -6.28 -4.12 14.64
N ALA A 195 -6.21 -3.68 13.38
CA ALA A 195 -5.25 -2.66 12.94
C ALA A 195 -5.56 -1.27 13.53
N ASP A 196 -6.83 -0.90 13.71
CA ASP A 196 -7.21 0.32 14.41
C ASP A 196 -6.75 0.29 15.87
N ARG A 197 -6.93 -0.84 16.56
CA ARG A 197 -6.40 -1.03 17.95
C ARG A 197 -4.87 -0.84 17.99
N LYS A 198 -4.13 -1.45 17.06
CA LYS A 198 -2.67 -1.27 16.92
C LYS A 198 -2.28 0.18 16.66
N SER A 199 -2.98 0.86 15.75
CA SER A 199 -2.71 2.27 15.42
C SER A 199 -2.91 3.20 16.62
N ASN A 200 -3.84 2.87 17.53
CA ASN A 200 -4.12 3.59 18.76
C ASN A 200 -3.21 3.17 19.92
N GLY A 201 -2.33 2.17 19.73
CA GLY A 201 -1.38 1.70 20.72
C GLY A 201 -1.98 0.86 21.83
N GLN A 202 -3.14 0.30 21.61
CA GLN A 202 -3.79 -0.57 22.59
C GLN A 202 -3.05 -1.91 22.75
N ASP A 203 -2.32 -2.33 21.71
CA ASP A 203 -1.47 -3.53 21.71
C ASP A 203 0.04 -3.21 21.82
N ALA A 204 0.40 -1.93 22.03
CA ALA A 204 1.80 -1.54 22.15
C ALA A 204 2.32 -1.84 23.56
N PRO A 205 3.59 -2.30 23.72
CA PRO A 205 4.23 -2.40 25.03
C PRO A 205 4.15 -1.07 25.78
N ALA A 206 4.03 -1.11 27.11
CA ALA A 206 3.87 0.08 27.96
C ALA A 206 4.90 1.19 27.67
N GLU A 207 6.13 0.82 27.29
CA GLU A 207 7.18 1.75 26.87
C GLU A 207 6.83 2.53 25.59
N ALA A 208 6.27 1.86 24.57
CA ALA A 208 5.87 2.52 23.33
C ALA A 208 4.72 3.51 23.56
N GLU A 209 3.82 3.21 24.49
CA GLU A 209 2.75 4.13 24.90
C GLU A 209 3.32 5.35 25.64
N LEU A 210 4.31 5.16 26.52
CA LEU A 210 5.01 6.24 27.20
C LEU A 210 5.70 7.18 26.22
N TRP A 211 6.44 6.62 25.24
CA TRP A 211 7.11 7.39 24.17
C TRP A 211 6.12 8.16 23.31
N ARG A 212 4.95 7.59 23.02
CA ARG A 212 3.88 8.26 22.27
C ARG A 212 3.33 9.45 23.05
N LYS A 213 3.06 9.31 24.36
CA LYS A 213 2.62 10.39 25.25
C LYS A 213 3.67 11.51 25.33
N LEU A 214 4.95 11.17 25.41
CA LEU A 214 6.06 12.14 25.43
C LEU A 214 6.21 12.90 24.10
N LYS A 215 6.06 12.23 22.96
CA LYS A 215 6.08 12.88 21.63
C LYS A 215 4.92 13.87 21.46
N ARG A 216 3.73 13.54 21.92
CA ARG A 216 2.57 14.46 21.89
C ARG A 216 2.81 15.74 22.69
N ARG A 217 3.51 15.66 23.82
CA ARG A 217 3.83 16.84 24.68
C ARG A 217 4.91 17.76 24.07
N ARG A 218 5.76 17.26 23.18
CA ARG A 218 6.85 18.06 22.56
C ARG A 218 6.47 18.74 21.24
N GLY A 219 5.21 18.69 20.81
CA GLY A 219 4.82 19.15 19.48
C GLY A 219 5.42 18.20 18.41
N SER A 220 4.59 17.57 17.61
CA SER A 220 5.10 16.69 16.55
C SER A 220 6.05 17.50 15.65
N PRO A 221 7.30 17.05 15.44
CA PRO A 221 8.10 17.66 14.39
C PRO A 221 7.31 17.64 13.08
N PRO A 222 7.47 18.64 12.20
CA PRO A 222 6.81 18.63 10.92
C PRO A 222 7.05 17.26 10.27
N ARG A 223 5.99 16.60 9.81
CA ARG A 223 6.10 15.32 9.11
C ARG A 223 7.06 15.52 7.96
N ARG A 224 8.29 15.05 8.10
CA ARG A 224 9.26 15.04 7.00
C ARG A 224 8.64 14.20 5.91
N ARG A 225 8.39 14.79 4.75
CA ARG A 225 7.98 14.02 3.56
C ARG A 225 9.12 13.05 3.28
N PRO A 226 8.85 11.76 3.08
CA PRO A 226 9.89 10.82 2.66
C PRO A 226 10.62 11.45 1.48
N CYS A 227 11.96 11.42 1.47
CA CYS A 227 12.76 11.85 0.32
C CYS A 227 12.34 10.99 -0.86
N GLN A 228 11.55 11.55 -1.77
CA GLN A 228 11.20 10.87 -3.01
C GLN A 228 12.42 10.91 -3.90
N PRO A 229 12.92 9.77 -4.39
CA PRO A 229 14.05 9.73 -5.31
C PRO A 229 13.84 10.69 -6.49
N ALA A 230 14.92 11.29 -6.98
CA ALA A 230 14.86 12.35 -8.03
C ALA A 230 14.06 11.92 -9.28
N TRP A 231 14.07 10.62 -9.63
CA TRP A 231 13.32 10.05 -10.75
C TRP A 231 11.80 10.11 -10.58
N TRP A 232 11.29 10.15 -9.34
CA TRP A 232 9.85 10.31 -9.09
C TRP A 232 9.35 11.72 -9.43
N ARG A 233 10.20 12.73 -9.35
CA ARG A 233 9.88 14.12 -9.71
C ARG A 233 9.79 14.34 -11.22
N GLN A 234 10.34 13.45 -12.03
CA GLN A 234 10.35 13.59 -13.50
C GLN A 234 9.04 13.15 -14.17
N ARG A 235 8.12 12.51 -13.47
CA ARG A 235 6.73 12.43 -13.93
C ARG A 235 6.15 13.84 -13.85
N GLY A 236 6.15 14.54 -14.99
CA GLY A 236 5.59 15.87 -15.13
C GLY A 236 4.23 15.93 -14.43
N ARG A 237 4.04 16.96 -13.62
CA ARG A 237 2.70 17.25 -13.07
C ARG A 237 1.71 17.16 -14.22
N PRO A 238 0.61 16.41 -14.09
CA PRO A 238 -0.44 16.44 -15.10
C PRO A 238 -0.78 17.92 -15.34
N PRO A 239 -0.96 18.34 -16.58
CA PRO A 239 -1.23 19.74 -16.88
C PRO A 239 -2.41 20.17 -16.02
N ARG A 240 -2.22 21.24 -15.23
CA ARG A 240 -3.31 21.83 -14.45
C ARG A 240 -4.42 22.11 -15.44
N ARG A 241 -5.53 21.37 -15.36
CA ARG A 241 -6.75 21.70 -16.08
C ARG A 241 -7.04 23.16 -15.75
N ARG A 242 -6.90 24.05 -16.74
CA ARG A 242 -7.35 25.44 -16.63
C ARG A 242 -8.79 25.37 -16.15
N ARG A 243 -9.05 25.87 -14.95
CA ARG A 243 -10.42 26.12 -14.49
C ARG A 243 -11.03 27.03 -15.54
N ARG A 244 -11.94 26.51 -16.34
CA ARG A 244 -12.81 27.37 -17.16
C ARG A 244 -13.54 28.27 -16.18
N ALA A 245 -13.40 29.57 -16.38
CA ALA A 245 -14.16 30.55 -15.66
C ALA A 245 -15.65 30.17 -15.78
N ARG A 246 -16.35 30.05 -14.67
CA ARG A 246 -17.80 29.87 -14.67
C ARG A 246 -18.39 31.16 -15.24
N PRO A 247 -19.28 31.07 -16.22
CA PRO A 247 -20.06 32.27 -16.62
C PRO A 247 -20.92 32.72 -15.44
N ALA A 248 -21.08 34.04 -15.29
CA ALA A 248 -21.92 34.67 -14.30
C ALA A 248 -23.32 34.07 -14.38
N ARG A 249 -23.91 33.73 -13.22
CA ARG A 249 -25.30 33.29 -13.12
C ARG A 249 -26.18 34.54 -13.20
N ASP A 250 -26.84 34.71 -14.31
CA ASP A 250 -28.01 35.55 -14.38
C ASP A 250 -29.16 34.92 -13.58
N GLY A 251 -29.78 35.72 -12.73
CA GLY A 251 -30.86 35.29 -11.86
C GLY A 251 -32.14 35.02 -12.65
N GLY A 252 -32.45 33.76 -12.89
CA GLY A 252 -33.70 33.28 -13.45
C GLY A 252 -34.48 32.45 -12.44
N LEU A 253 -35.58 32.99 -11.95
CA LEU A 253 -36.57 32.31 -11.11
C LEU A 253 -37.17 31.12 -11.85
N TYR A 254 -36.81 29.90 -11.46
CA TYR A 254 -37.51 28.70 -11.91
C TYR A 254 -38.78 28.47 -11.11
N ARG A 255 -39.95 28.73 -11.74
CA ARG A 255 -41.27 28.28 -11.27
C ARG A 255 -41.38 26.77 -11.48
N TYR A 256 -41.57 26.02 -10.39
CA TYR A 256 -41.86 24.60 -10.37
C TYR A 256 -43.32 24.41 -10.87
N ARG A 257 -43.54 23.62 -11.97
CA ARG A 257 -44.84 23.05 -12.36
C ARG A 257 -44.83 21.54 -12.08
N PRO A 258 -45.82 21.03 -11.32
CA PRO A 258 -45.94 19.58 -11.13
C PRO A 258 -46.58 18.94 -12.35
N HIS A 259 -45.98 17.89 -12.89
CA HIS A 259 -46.62 17.02 -13.89
C HIS A 259 -47.43 15.94 -13.15
N ARG A 260 -48.76 15.90 -13.48
CA ARG A 260 -49.65 14.77 -13.18
C ARG A 260 -49.31 13.61 -14.08
N TRP A 261 -49.23 12.45 -13.47
CA TRP A 261 -49.24 11.18 -14.19
C TRP A 261 -50.71 10.73 -14.41
N GLN A 262 -51.02 10.39 -15.65
CA GLN A 262 -52.09 9.49 -16.00
C GLN A 262 -51.46 8.14 -16.39
#